data_c8c57e46937a6eed4bdd0fdcceac84fd
#
_entry.id   c8c57e46937a6eed4bdd0fdcceac84fd
#
_cell.length_a   1.000
_cell.length_b   1.000
_cell.length_c   1.000
_cell.angle_alpha   90.00
_cell.angle_beta   90.00
_cell.angle_gamma   90.00
#
_symmetry.space_group_name_H-M   'P 1'
#
loop_
_entity.id
_entity.type
_entity.pdbx_description
1 polymer ?
#
loop_
_entity_poly.entity_id
_entity_poly.type
_entity_poly.pdbx_seq_one_letter_code
_entity_poly.pdbx_strand_id
1 'polypeptide(L)'
;NYFNDKSLHSVNSRDLGHFIERNNDKDVIIIDVNKSPTAMGLVQEIIYLVEPSVIKLNKLMNIKRNAFKELAGRKVILNQSLLSSKDVLELQYEARAKFFFNMPPLNERDSNIMIMDTFLAKMGFLRQQSEVEEEKRKKIFGLF
;
A
#
# COMPACT_ATOMS: atom_id res chain seq x y z
N ASN A 1 -4.69 -0.26 21.97
CA ASN A 1 -5.28 0.49 20.87
C ASN A 1 -4.15 1.11 20.07
N TYR A 2 -3.82 0.49 18.91
CA TYR A 2 -2.75 0.94 18.02
C TYR A 2 -3.19 2.08 17.08
N PHE A 3 -4.48 2.36 17.02
CA PHE A 3 -5.02 3.44 16.22
C PHE A 3 -5.35 4.62 17.11
N ASN A 4 -4.74 5.75 16.82
CA ASN A 4 -5.18 7.00 17.40
C ASN A 4 -6.50 7.36 16.70
N ASP A 5 -7.62 7.26 17.42
CA ASP A 5 -8.97 7.54 16.88
C ASP A 5 -9.09 8.90 16.18
N LYS A 6 -8.18 9.82 16.48
CA LYS A 6 -8.13 11.15 15.85
C LYS A 6 -7.65 11.16 14.41
N SER A 7 -6.98 10.09 13.96
CA SER A 7 -6.45 9.99 12.58
C SER A 7 -7.32 9.13 11.66
N LEU A 8 -8.30 8.39 12.20
CA LEU A 8 -9.21 7.56 11.43
C LEU A 8 -10.60 8.23 11.37
N HIS A 9 -11.03 8.53 10.16
CA HIS A 9 -12.31 9.20 9.91
C HIS A 9 -13.15 8.38 8.94
N SER A 10 -14.45 8.28 9.23
CA SER A 10 -15.42 7.78 8.27
C SER A 10 -16.06 8.96 7.57
N VAL A 11 -15.87 9.05 6.27
CA VAL A 11 -16.34 10.19 5.46
C VAL A 11 -17.29 9.68 4.37
N ASN A 12 -18.40 10.38 4.19
CA ASN A 12 -19.30 10.11 3.08
C ASN A 12 -18.61 10.50 1.76
N SER A 13 -18.82 9.72 0.70
CA SER A 13 -18.24 9.99 -0.62
C SER A 13 -18.57 11.37 -1.18
N ARG A 14 -19.71 11.96 -0.79
CA ARG A 14 -20.11 13.32 -1.18
C ARG A 14 -19.27 14.39 -0.50
N ASP A 15 -18.81 14.13 0.70
CA ASP A 15 -18.07 15.10 1.54
C ASP A 15 -16.56 14.90 1.44
N LEU A 16 -16.11 13.91 0.68
CA LEU A 16 -14.69 13.54 0.59
C LEU A 16 -13.83 14.68 0.03
N GLY A 17 -14.31 15.42 -0.98
CA GLY A 17 -13.60 16.59 -1.52
C GLY A 17 -13.34 17.64 -0.46
N HIS A 18 -14.37 18.02 0.29
CA HIS A 18 -14.25 18.98 1.40
C HIS A 18 -13.39 18.46 2.55
N PHE A 19 -13.38 17.15 2.78
CA PHE A 19 -12.50 16.55 3.77
C PHE A 19 -11.02 16.69 3.35
N ILE A 20 -10.70 16.40 2.09
CA ILE A 20 -9.36 16.57 1.54
C ILE A 20 -8.91 18.03 1.61
N GLU A 21 -9.76 18.97 1.20
CA GLU A 21 -9.47 20.40 1.26
C GLU A 21 -9.16 20.89 2.68
N ARG A 22 -9.91 20.42 3.68
CA ARG A 22 -9.69 20.78 5.09
C ARG A 22 -8.44 20.18 5.72
N ASN A 23 -7.88 19.13 5.11
CA ASN A 23 -6.68 18.46 5.55
C ASN A 23 -5.51 18.62 4.57
N ASN A 24 -5.47 19.73 3.83
CA ASN A 24 -4.42 20.04 2.86
C ASN A 24 -3.05 20.32 3.49
N ASP A 25 -3.00 20.45 4.82
CA ASP A 25 -1.77 20.54 5.63
C ASP A 25 -1.08 19.18 5.86
N LYS A 26 -1.70 18.10 5.44
CA LYS A 26 -1.14 16.75 5.58
C LYS A 26 -0.32 16.36 4.35
N ASP A 27 0.85 15.77 4.58
CA ASP A 27 1.71 15.26 3.51
C ASP A 27 1.07 14.11 2.75
N VAL A 28 0.30 13.26 3.44
CA VAL A 28 -0.36 12.10 2.88
C VAL A 28 -1.74 11.89 3.51
N ILE A 29 -2.73 11.67 2.66
CA ILE A 29 -4.06 11.22 3.06
C ILE A 29 -4.31 9.85 2.42
N ILE A 30 -4.53 8.83 3.24
CA ILE A 30 -4.86 7.48 2.79
C ILE A 30 -6.37 7.31 2.83
N ILE A 31 -6.94 6.91 1.71
CA ILE A 31 -8.39 6.72 1.56
C ILE A 31 -8.67 5.26 1.23
N ASP A 32 -9.40 4.57 2.10
CA ASP A 32 -9.95 3.26 1.78
C ASP A 32 -11.23 3.43 0.96
N VAL A 33 -11.09 3.22 -0.34
CA VAL A 33 -12.18 3.47 -1.32
C VAL A 33 -13.21 2.35 -1.35
N ASN A 34 -12.81 1.15 -0.97
CA ASN A 34 -13.56 -0.10 -0.90
C ASN A 34 -14.53 -0.35 -2.09
N LYS A 35 -15.53 0.47 -2.33
CA LYS A 35 -16.51 0.31 -3.43
C LYS A 35 -17.00 1.63 -4.05
N SER A 36 -16.39 2.77 -3.75
CA SER A 36 -16.84 4.06 -4.26
C SER A 36 -16.04 4.53 -5.48
N PRO A 37 -16.55 4.40 -6.71
CA PRO A 37 -15.85 4.90 -7.91
C PRO A 37 -15.64 6.40 -7.90
N THR A 38 -16.52 7.16 -7.24
CA THR A 38 -16.47 8.63 -7.18
C THR A 38 -15.22 9.15 -6.45
N ALA A 39 -14.73 8.41 -5.46
CA ALA A 39 -13.52 8.77 -4.74
C ALA A 39 -12.25 8.66 -5.61
N MET A 40 -12.26 7.81 -6.63
CA MET A 40 -11.11 7.58 -7.51
C MET A 40 -10.70 8.81 -8.31
N GLY A 41 -11.62 9.70 -8.61
CA GLY A 41 -11.33 10.96 -9.31
C GLY A 41 -10.67 12.04 -8.45
N LEU A 42 -10.66 11.87 -7.13
CA LEU A 42 -10.14 12.83 -6.16
C LEU A 42 -8.74 12.48 -5.64
N VAL A 43 -8.22 11.31 -5.99
CA VAL A 43 -6.93 10.83 -5.50
C VAL A 43 -5.86 10.91 -6.57
N GLN A 44 -4.62 11.16 -6.15
CA GLN A 44 -3.47 11.26 -7.05
C GLN A 44 -2.92 9.88 -7.43
N GLU A 45 -3.06 8.90 -6.55
CA GLU A 45 -2.53 7.56 -6.74
C GLU A 45 -3.55 6.52 -6.28
N ILE A 46 -3.72 5.46 -7.06
CA ILE A 46 -4.61 4.34 -6.74
C ILE A 46 -3.79 3.07 -6.63
N ILE A 47 -3.92 2.39 -5.50
CA ILE A 47 -3.28 1.11 -5.23
C ILE A 47 -4.38 0.04 -5.16
N TYR A 48 -4.19 -1.03 -5.92
CA TYR A 48 -5.09 -2.19 -5.89
C TYR A 48 -4.47 -3.29 -5.03
N LEU A 49 -5.17 -3.71 -4.01
CA LEU A 49 -4.76 -4.81 -3.15
C LEU A 49 -5.41 -6.11 -3.62
N VAL A 50 -4.61 -7.11 -3.90
CA VAL A 50 -5.05 -8.45 -4.32
C VAL A 50 -4.45 -9.49 -3.38
N GLU A 51 -5.28 -10.31 -2.76
CA GLU A 51 -4.79 -11.46 -2.00
C GLU A 51 -4.60 -12.67 -2.94
N PRO A 52 -3.38 -13.18 -3.11
CA PRO A 52 -3.08 -14.23 -4.07
C PRO A 52 -3.39 -15.64 -3.52
N SER A 53 -4.59 -15.84 -2.97
CA SER A 53 -5.06 -17.18 -2.66
C SER A 53 -5.74 -17.80 -3.88
N VAL A 54 -5.52 -19.09 -4.12
CA VAL A 54 -6.11 -19.81 -5.26
C VAL A 54 -7.64 -19.62 -5.32
N ILE A 55 -8.30 -19.68 -4.17
CA ILE A 55 -9.76 -19.50 -4.07
C ILE A 55 -10.17 -18.08 -4.47
N LYS A 56 -9.46 -17.05 -3.97
CA LYS A 56 -9.78 -15.64 -4.25
C LYS A 56 -9.46 -15.28 -5.69
N LEU A 57 -8.33 -15.77 -6.23
CA LEU A 57 -7.97 -15.57 -7.63
C LEU A 57 -8.96 -16.23 -8.57
N ASN A 58 -9.34 -17.49 -8.32
CA ASN A 58 -10.36 -18.19 -9.10
C ASN A 58 -11.72 -17.47 -9.03
N LYS A 59 -12.10 -16.99 -7.85
CA LYS A 59 -13.33 -16.20 -7.71
C LYS A 59 -13.27 -14.91 -8.52
N LEU A 60 -12.14 -14.20 -8.47
CA LEU A 60 -11.92 -12.98 -9.25
C LEU A 60 -12.03 -13.26 -10.76
N MET A 61 -11.34 -14.30 -11.24
CA MET A 61 -11.33 -14.68 -12.66
C MET A 61 -12.69 -15.19 -13.15
N ASN A 62 -13.48 -15.84 -12.28
CA ASN A 62 -14.84 -16.27 -12.61
C ASN A 62 -15.82 -15.09 -12.72
N ILE A 63 -15.67 -14.09 -11.85
CA ILE A 63 -16.50 -12.87 -11.88
C ILE A 63 -16.10 -11.98 -13.05
N LYS A 64 -14.79 -11.84 -13.31
CA LYS A 64 -14.26 -10.91 -14.29
C LYS A 64 -13.03 -11.51 -14.98
N ARG A 65 -13.25 -12.22 -16.08
CA ARG A 65 -12.19 -12.91 -16.84
C ARG A 65 -11.00 -12.04 -17.23
N ASN A 66 -11.22 -10.74 -17.39
CA ASN A 66 -10.19 -9.78 -17.79
C ASN A 66 -9.71 -8.90 -16.61
N ALA A 67 -9.96 -9.28 -15.37
CA ALA A 67 -9.66 -8.44 -14.20
C ALA A 67 -8.20 -7.95 -14.20
N PHE A 68 -7.24 -8.83 -14.42
CA PHE A 68 -5.82 -8.43 -14.46
C PHE A 68 -5.47 -7.61 -15.69
N LYS A 69 -6.12 -7.83 -16.82
CA LYS A 69 -5.92 -7.03 -18.03
C LYS A 69 -6.36 -5.57 -17.81
N GLU A 70 -7.43 -5.36 -17.08
CA GLU A 70 -7.90 -4.02 -16.71
C GLU A 70 -6.99 -3.34 -15.69
N LEU A 71 -6.26 -4.12 -14.90
CA LEU A 71 -5.26 -3.63 -13.95
C LEU A 71 -3.88 -3.43 -14.58
N ALA A 72 -3.70 -3.74 -15.86
CA ALA A 72 -2.44 -3.54 -16.55
C ALA A 72 -2.02 -2.06 -16.49
N GLY A 73 -0.77 -1.82 -16.10
CA GLY A 73 -0.24 -0.46 -15.91
C GLY A 73 -0.66 0.23 -14.60
N ARG A 74 -1.46 -0.44 -13.75
CA ARG A 74 -1.83 0.05 -12.42
C ARG A 74 -0.87 -0.47 -11.35
N LYS A 75 -0.80 0.21 -10.20
CA LYS A 75 -0.06 -0.28 -9.03
C LYS A 75 -0.88 -1.36 -8.32
N VAL A 76 -0.54 -2.62 -8.57
CA VAL A 76 -1.18 -3.79 -7.95
C VAL A 76 -0.23 -4.38 -6.93
N ILE A 77 -0.68 -4.52 -5.71
CA ILE A 77 0.06 -5.15 -4.61
C ILE A 77 -0.57 -6.52 -4.32
N LEU A 78 0.26 -7.54 -4.30
CA LEU A 78 -0.12 -8.82 -3.72
C LEU A 78 -0.05 -8.69 -2.21
N ASN A 79 -1.20 -8.69 -1.54
CA ASN A 79 -1.31 -8.48 -0.10
C ASN A 79 -1.44 -9.80 0.65
N GLN A 80 -0.80 -9.90 1.81
CA GLN A 80 -0.73 -11.14 2.62
C GLN A 80 -0.23 -12.34 1.80
N SER A 81 0.74 -12.09 0.94
CA SER A 81 1.22 -13.06 -0.03
C SER A 81 2.29 -13.98 0.59
N LEU A 82 2.07 -15.28 0.46
CA LEU A 82 3.06 -16.33 0.78
C LEU A 82 3.83 -16.79 -0.45
N LEU A 83 3.62 -16.16 -1.60
CA LEU A 83 4.27 -16.52 -2.85
C LEU A 83 5.76 -16.20 -2.83
N SER A 84 6.56 -17.15 -3.30
CA SER A 84 7.98 -16.90 -3.57
C SER A 84 8.14 -15.95 -4.77
N SER A 85 9.34 -15.41 -4.96
CA SER A 85 9.62 -14.56 -6.13
C SER A 85 9.39 -15.31 -7.45
N LYS A 86 9.63 -16.63 -7.48
CA LYS A 86 9.37 -17.47 -8.65
C LYS A 86 7.87 -17.59 -8.92
N ASP A 87 7.07 -17.86 -7.89
CA ASP A 87 5.62 -17.98 -8.03
C ASP A 87 5.00 -16.64 -8.47
N VAL A 88 5.53 -15.52 -7.98
CA VAL A 88 5.10 -14.18 -8.43
C VAL A 88 5.38 -13.97 -9.92
N LEU A 89 6.54 -14.41 -10.42
CA LEU A 89 6.86 -14.32 -11.84
C LEU A 89 5.95 -15.19 -12.69
N GLU A 90 5.66 -16.41 -12.26
CA GLU A 90 4.72 -17.32 -12.94
C GLU A 90 3.31 -16.71 -12.97
N LEU A 91 2.84 -16.18 -11.84
CA LEU A 91 1.55 -15.51 -11.76
C LEU A 91 1.47 -14.26 -12.66
N GLN A 92 2.54 -13.47 -12.74
CA GLN A 92 2.62 -12.33 -13.65
C GLN A 92 2.52 -12.74 -15.12
N TYR A 93 3.17 -13.84 -15.48
CA TYR A 93 3.12 -14.38 -16.83
C TYR A 93 1.69 -14.85 -17.18
N GLU A 94 1.06 -15.64 -16.31
CA GLU A 94 -0.30 -16.14 -16.53
C GLU A 94 -1.34 -15.01 -16.54
N ALA A 95 -1.24 -14.08 -15.60
CA ALA A 95 -2.15 -12.94 -15.50
C ALA A 95 -1.91 -11.87 -16.57
N ARG A 96 -0.78 -11.92 -17.29
CA ARG A 96 -0.31 -10.89 -18.22
C ARG A 96 -0.30 -9.50 -17.57
N ALA A 97 0.06 -9.45 -16.30
CA ALA A 97 0.10 -8.24 -15.50
C ALA A 97 1.38 -8.20 -14.68
N LYS A 98 1.88 -7.00 -14.39
CA LYS A 98 3.00 -6.80 -13.48
C LYS A 98 2.46 -6.39 -12.11
N PHE A 99 2.98 -7.02 -11.05
CA PHE A 99 2.68 -6.61 -9.70
C PHE A 99 3.72 -5.60 -9.21
N PHE A 100 3.21 -4.53 -8.59
CA PHE A 100 4.06 -3.47 -8.08
C PHE A 100 4.85 -3.93 -6.86
N PHE A 101 4.22 -4.69 -5.97
CA PHE A 101 4.85 -5.19 -4.75
C PHE A 101 4.25 -6.53 -4.32
N ASN A 102 5.08 -7.36 -3.70
CA ASN A 102 4.67 -8.61 -3.07
C ASN A 102 4.79 -8.43 -1.54
N MET A 103 3.67 -8.16 -0.87
CA MET A 103 3.62 -7.89 0.56
C MET A 103 3.31 -9.18 1.31
N PRO A 104 4.23 -9.70 2.11
CA PRO A 104 3.97 -10.86 2.95
C PRO A 104 2.97 -10.53 4.07
N PRO A 105 2.44 -11.55 4.77
CA PRO A 105 1.71 -11.32 6.00
C PRO A 105 2.58 -10.55 7.00
N LEU A 106 2.05 -9.43 7.50
CA LEU A 106 2.75 -8.59 8.46
C LEU A 106 2.33 -8.99 9.88
N ASN A 107 3.30 -9.04 10.78
CA ASN A 107 3.01 -9.19 12.20
C ASN A 107 2.87 -7.78 12.81
N GLU A 108 1.71 -7.45 13.31
CA GLU A 108 1.40 -6.14 13.93
C GLU A 108 2.28 -5.83 15.15
N ARG A 109 2.92 -6.86 15.73
CA ARG A 109 3.81 -6.70 16.89
C ARG A 109 5.25 -6.36 16.52
N ASP A 110 5.62 -6.54 15.26
CA ASP A 110 6.96 -6.22 14.78
C ASP A 110 7.10 -4.73 14.48
N SER A 111 7.77 -4.02 15.37
CA SER A 111 8.03 -2.58 15.21
C SER A 111 9.09 -2.27 14.13
N ASN A 112 9.86 -3.26 13.69
CA ASN A 112 10.97 -3.08 12.75
C ASN A 112 10.70 -3.86 11.45
N ILE A 113 9.79 -3.35 10.65
CA ILE A 113 9.34 -4.02 9.43
C ILE A 113 10.16 -3.50 8.25
N MET A 114 11.33 -4.10 7.99
CA MET A 114 12.17 -3.78 6.81
C MET A 114 11.40 -3.82 5.49
N ILE A 115 10.41 -4.71 5.39
CA ILE A 115 9.58 -4.82 4.19
C ILE A 115 8.72 -3.56 3.96
N MET A 116 8.29 -2.90 5.05
CA MET A 116 7.55 -1.63 4.95
C MET A 116 8.45 -0.49 4.49
N ASP A 117 9.68 -0.44 4.98
CA ASP A 117 10.66 0.56 4.51
C ASP A 117 10.94 0.38 3.01
N THR A 118 11.09 -0.88 2.56
CA THR A 118 11.27 -1.20 1.14
C THR A 118 10.04 -0.81 0.32
N PHE A 119 8.85 -1.07 0.82
CA PHE A 119 7.60 -0.70 0.18
C PHE A 119 7.45 0.83 0.08
N LEU A 120 7.67 1.54 1.18
CA LEU A 120 7.57 3.00 1.22
C LEU A 120 8.60 3.66 0.30
N ALA A 121 9.84 3.16 0.28
CA ALA A 121 10.85 3.63 -0.66
C ALA A 121 10.42 3.43 -2.13
N LYS A 122 9.84 2.27 -2.45
CA LYS A 122 9.31 1.99 -3.79
C LYS A 122 8.11 2.86 -4.16
N MET A 123 7.34 3.30 -3.17
CA MET A 123 6.25 4.28 -3.34
C MET A 123 6.77 5.72 -3.51
N GLY A 124 8.05 5.97 -3.31
CA GLY A 124 8.66 7.31 -3.40
C GLY A 124 8.76 8.04 -2.06
N PHE A 125 8.37 7.40 -0.95
CA PHE A 125 8.57 7.95 0.38
C PHE A 125 9.98 7.61 0.86
N LEU A 126 10.92 8.54 0.65
CA LEU A 126 12.29 8.39 1.14
C LEU A 126 12.37 8.95 2.55
N ARG A 127 12.96 8.19 3.49
CA ARG A 127 13.45 8.81 4.73
C ARG A 127 14.53 9.80 4.35
N GLN A 128 14.43 11.05 4.81
CA GLN A 128 15.50 12.02 4.62
C GLN A 128 16.76 11.47 5.34
N GLN A 129 17.82 11.25 4.58
CA GLN A 129 19.08 10.70 5.11
C GLN A 129 19.67 11.51 6.27
N SER A 130 19.30 12.79 6.38
CA SER A 130 19.69 13.69 7.48
C SER A 130 19.25 13.20 8.87
N GLU A 131 18.08 12.59 9.00
CA GLU A 131 17.61 12.10 10.31
C GLU A 131 18.35 10.85 10.78
N VAL A 132 18.69 9.97 9.85
CA VAL A 132 19.42 8.72 10.16
C VAL A 132 20.89 9.03 10.53
N GLU A 133 21.50 10.04 9.91
CA GLU A 133 22.85 10.48 10.26
C GLU A 133 22.87 11.24 11.58
N GLU A 134 21.86 12.04 11.90
CA GLU A 134 21.75 12.69 13.20
C GLU A 134 21.52 11.70 14.34
N GLU A 135 20.69 10.68 14.16
CA GLU A 135 20.54 9.62 15.17
C GLU A 135 21.82 8.82 15.36
N LYS A 136 22.54 8.51 14.28
CA LYS A 136 23.85 7.86 14.38
C LYS A 136 24.88 8.73 15.08
N ARG A 137 24.93 10.03 14.79
CA ARG A 137 25.81 10.99 15.46
C ARG A 137 25.48 11.13 16.94
N LYS A 138 24.20 11.25 17.31
CA LYS A 138 23.76 11.31 18.71
C LYS A 138 24.13 10.04 19.49
N LYS A 139 24.06 8.86 18.87
CA LYS A 139 24.50 7.60 19.50
C LYS A 139 26.02 7.49 19.67
N ILE A 140 26.80 8.07 18.78
CA ILE A 140 28.27 8.06 18.88
C ILE A 140 28.73 9.08 19.90
N PHE A 141 28.10 10.24 20.00
CA PHE A 141 28.47 11.28 20.99
C PHE A 141 27.89 11.05 22.39
N GLY A 142 26.90 10.16 22.55
CA GLY A 142 26.39 9.77 23.87
C GLY A 142 27.19 8.68 24.59
N LEU A 143 28.31 8.27 24.04
CA LEU A 143 29.20 7.23 24.60
C LEU A 143 30.49 7.78 25.23
N PHE A 144 30.54 9.10 25.47
CA PHE A 144 31.61 9.72 26.25
C PHE A 144 31.06 10.53 27.41
#